data_f97c53bfb6cfa93110744b54e203ba8c
#
_entry.id   f97c53bfb6cfa93110744b54e203ba8c
#
_cell.length_a   1.000
_cell.length_b   1.000
_cell.length_c   1.000
_cell.angle_alpha   90.00
_cell.angle_beta   90.00
_cell.angle_gamma   90.00
#
_symmetry.space_group_name_H-M   'P 1'
#
loop_
_entity.id
_entity.type
_entity.pdbx_description
1 polymer ?
#
loop_
_entity_poly.entity_id
_entity_poly.type
_entity_poly.pdbx_seq_one_letter_code
_entity_poly.pdbx_strand_id
1 'polypeptide(L)'
;IKKDDYLGEDKQKAFDEKYKYWFTRDKIEKIISVHKYLEQNQNIGKVLSFSSILDIAESLNNGKKLGSLEMGVLYNKLPEDIKKNIINPYISVQNDEARISMRILDSKPDLRRKDLIEKIQSDLQTKFLFKQDEFKITGVLVIFNNLLQSLFDSQIKTLGIVMLGIFLMFLILF
;
A
#
# COMPACT_ATOMS: atom_id res chain seq x y z
N ILE A 1 5.07 34.47 31.42
CA ILE A 1 6.35 33.82 31.10
C ILE A 1 6.19 32.30 31.22
N LYS A 2 6.38 31.56 30.15
CA LYS A 2 6.57 30.09 30.06
C LYS A 2 5.39 29.18 30.46
N LYS A 3 4.27 29.25 29.73
CA LYS A 3 3.27 28.19 29.72
C LYS A 3 3.26 27.35 28.42
N ASP A 4 3.95 27.81 27.40
CA ASP A 4 3.99 27.16 26.08
C ASP A 4 5.06 26.07 25.95
N ASP A 5 6.06 26.05 26.83
CA ASP A 5 7.17 25.08 26.80
C ASP A 5 6.74 23.67 27.29
N TYR A 6 5.86 23.61 28.29
CA TYR A 6 5.40 22.32 28.86
C TYR A 6 4.46 21.55 27.90
N LEU A 7 3.69 22.26 27.09
CA LEU A 7 2.82 21.63 26.07
C LEU A 7 3.62 21.03 24.90
N GLY A 8 4.81 21.55 24.66
CA GLY A 8 5.75 21.01 23.67
C GLY A 8 6.38 19.70 24.14
N GLU A 9 6.84 19.65 25.39
CA GLU A 9 7.48 18.46 25.97
C GLU A 9 6.50 17.30 26.13
N ASP A 10 5.25 17.55 26.54
CA ASP A 10 4.25 16.50 26.69
C ASP A 10 3.80 15.94 25.33
N LYS A 11 3.69 16.77 24.30
CA LYS A 11 3.43 16.32 22.93
C LYS A 11 4.60 15.52 22.37
N GLN A 12 5.83 15.94 22.66
CA GLN A 12 7.04 15.23 22.23
C GLN A 12 7.16 13.88 22.93
N LYS A 13 6.91 13.81 24.24
CA LYS A 13 6.89 12.53 24.99
C LYS A 13 5.80 11.58 24.49
N ALA A 14 4.59 12.08 24.29
CA ALA A 14 3.49 11.29 23.73
C ALA A 14 3.79 10.80 22.29
N PHE A 15 4.47 11.61 21.50
CA PHE A 15 4.93 11.26 20.18
C PHE A 15 6.01 10.18 20.23
N ASP A 16 7.02 10.34 21.11
CA ASP A 16 8.10 9.36 21.29
C ASP A 16 7.58 8.02 21.82
N GLU A 17 6.61 8.02 22.70
CA GLU A 17 5.93 6.80 23.16
C GLU A 17 5.16 6.13 22.01
N LYS A 18 4.41 6.88 21.21
CA LYS A 18 3.70 6.33 20.07
C LYS A 18 4.66 5.68 19.05
N TYR A 19 5.81 6.27 18.80
CA TYR A 19 6.85 5.69 17.96
C TYR A 19 7.41 4.39 18.53
N LYS A 20 7.65 4.34 19.81
CA LYS A 20 8.17 3.16 20.51
C LYS A 20 7.20 1.98 20.41
N TYR A 21 5.89 2.23 20.54
CA TYR A 21 4.86 1.20 20.48
C TYR A 21 4.41 0.85 19.04
N TRP A 22 4.79 1.65 18.05
CA TRP A 22 4.40 1.35 16.67
C TRP A 22 5.12 0.10 16.12
N PHE A 23 6.39 -0.08 16.47
CA PHE A 23 7.23 -1.19 16.00
C PHE A 23 6.92 -2.49 16.76
N THR A 24 5.65 -2.92 16.76
CA THR A 24 5.28 -4.21 17.34
C THR A 24 5.64 -5.34 16.39
N ARG A 25 5.97 -6.50 16.97
CA ARG A 25 6.33 -7.70 16.20
C ARG A 25 5.26 -8.07 15.18
N ASP A 26 3.99 -8.04 15.62
CA ASP A 26 2.85 -8.42 14.77
C ASP A 26 2.70 -7.53 13.54
N LYS A 27 2.84 -6.19 13.70
CA LYS A 27 2.78 -5.24 12.59
C LYS A 27 3.92 -5.47 11.60
N ILE A 28 5.13 -5.65 12.11
CA ILE A 28 6.32 -5.87 11.30
C ILE A 28 6.23 -7.21 10.55
N GLU A 29 5.82 -8.29 11.21
CA GLU A 29 5.63 -9.60 10.58
C GLU A 29 4.55 -9.56 9.50
N LYS A 30 3.45 -8.83 9.70
CA LYS A 30 2.44 -8.60 8.66
C LYS A 30 3.04 -7.89 7.44
N ILE A 31 3.81 -6.81 7.63
CA ILE A 31 4.46 -6.09 6.53
C ILE A 31 5.42 -7.00 5.77
N ILE A 32 6.27 -7.75 6.47
CA ILE A 32 7.22 -8.68 5.87
C ILE A 32 6.49 -9.79 5.08
N SER A 33 5.42 -10.33 5.65
CA SER A 33 4.67 -11.42 5.02
C SER A 33 3.99 -10.97 3.72
N VAL A 34 3.36 -9.79 3.73
CA VAL A 34 2.76 -9.20 2.52
C VAL A 34 3.83 -8.84 1.49
N HIS A 35 4.97 -8.29 1.93
CA HIS A 35 6.09 -7.98 1.04
C HIS A 35 6.58 -9.22 0.30
N LYS A 36 6.87 -10.30 1.01
CA LYS A 36 7.31 -11.59 0.42
C LYS A 36 6.27 -12.21 -0.50
N TYR A 37 4.99 -12.15 -0.13
CA TYR A 37 3.91 -12.59 -0.98
C TYR A 37 3.89 -11.85 -2.34
N LEU A 38 4.06 -10.53 -2.29
CA LEU A 38 4.08 -9.72 -3.51
C LEU A 38 5.33 -9.99 -4.36
N GLU A 39 6.50 -10.19 -3.74
CA GLU A 39 7.75 -10.53 -4.45
C GLU A 39 7.69 -11.89 -5.18
N GLN A 40 6.96 -12.85 -4.62
CA GLN A 40 6.77 -14.17 -5.25
C GLN A 40 5.87 -14.14 -6.49
N ASN A 41 5.17 -13.02 -6.72
CA ASN A 41 4.28 -12.90 -7.86
C ASN A 41 5.06 -12.58 -9.14
N GLN A 42 4.99 -13.45 -10.13
CA GLN A 42 5.71 -13.34 -11.41
C GLN A 42 5.36 -12.08 -12.23
N ASN A 43 4.24 -11.42 -11.92
CA ASN A 43 3.78 -10.21 -12.61
C ASN A 43 4.27 -8.93 -11.91
N ILE A 44 4.93 -9.07 -10.76
CA ILE A 44 5.49 -7.97 -9.98
C ILE A 44 7.01 -7.99 -10.13
N GLY A 45 7.59 -6.88 -10.58
CA GLY A 45 9.03 -6.80 -10.84
C GLY A 45 9.84 -6.42 -9.62
N LYS A 46 9.39 -5.43 -8.87
CA LYS A 46 10.07 -4.95 -7.66
C LYS A 46 9.08 -4.52 -6.62
N VAL A 47 9.31 -4.97 -5.40
CA VAL A 47 8.56 -4.56 -4.21
C VAL A 47 9.48 -3.75 -3.30
N LEU A 48 8.99 -2.65 -2.78
CA LEU A 48 9.69 -1.80 -1.82
C LEU A 48 8.76 -1.52 -0.64
N SER A 49 9.24 -1.80 0.54
CA SER A 49 8.54 -1.53 1.79
C SER A 49 9.52 -1.37 2.94
N PHE A 50 9.03 -1.22 4.13
CA PHE A 50 9.87 -1.25 5.33
C PHE A 50 10.64 -2.57 5.48
N SER A 51 10.13 -3.70 4.96
CA SER A 51 10.87 -4.97 4.93
C SER A 51 12.21 -4.84 4.22
N SER A 52 12.26 -4.13 3.09
CA SER A 52 13.51 -3.91 2.35
C SER A 52 14.55 -3.15 3.17
N ILE A 53 14.11 -2.24 4.04
CA ILE A 53 14.99 -1.48 4.94
C ILE A 53 15.50 -2.39 6.05
N LEU A 54 14.63 -3.25 6.59
CA LEU A 54 15.01 -4.22 7.62
C LEU A 54 16.05 -5.21 7.10
N ASP A 55 15.88 -5.74 5.90
CA ASP A 55 16.81 -6.67 5.28
C ASP A 55 18.22 -6.06 5.16
N ILE A 56 18.30 -4.77 4.80
CA ILE A 56 19.57 -4.03 4.77
C ILE A 56 20.13 -3.87 6.18
N ALA A 57 19.31 -3.46 7.15
CA ALA A 57 19.73 -3.23 8.52
C ALA A 57 20.20 -4.55 9.19
N GLU A 58 19.52 -5.65 8.97
CA GLU A 58 19.92 -6.99 9.45
C GLU A 58 21.23 -7.45 8.79
N SER A 59 21.40 -7.19 7.49
CA SER A 59 22.64 -7.48 6.78
C SER A 59 23.84 -6.71 7.38
N LEU A 60 23.64 -5.43 7.72
CA LEU A 60 24.65 -4.61 8.39
C LEU A 60 24.91 -5.06 9.84
N ASN A 61 23.95 -5.70 10.47
CA ASN A 61 24.03 -6.28 11.81
C ASN A 61 24.50 -7.75 11.82
N ASN A 62 25.35 -8.14 10.87
CA ASN A 62 25.87 -9.49 10.70
C ASN A 62 24.79 -10.58 10.55
N GLY A 63 23.67 -10.23 9.95
CA GLY A 63 22.55 -11.15 9.74
C GLY A 63 21.68 -11.39 10.98
N LYS A 64 21.94 -10.69 12.08
CA LYS A 64 21.14 -10.81 13.30
C LYS A 64 19.84 -10.02 13.14
N LYS A 65 18.71 -10.70 13.37
CA LYS A 65 17.38 -10.10 13.32
C LYS A 65 17.22 -9.02 14.38
N LEU A 66 16.61 -7.91 13.98
CA LEU A 66 16.29 -6.80 14.86
C LEU A 66 14.97 -7.09 15.60
N GLY A 67 15.00 -7.03 16.92
CA GLY A 67 13.81 -7.10 17.76
C GLY A 67 12.99 -5.80 17.72
N SER A 68 11.72 -5.87 18.12
CA SER A 68 10.83 -4.70 18.16
C SER A 68 11.39 -3.55 18.99
N LEU A 69 11.99 -3.86 20.14
CA LEU A 69 12.61 -2.86 21.00
C LEU A 69 13.84 -2.23 20.32
N GLU A 70 14.68 -3.06 19.67
CA GLU A 70 15.87 -2.59 18.96
C GLU A 70 15.48 -1.67 17.79
N MET A 71 14.42 -2.00 17.05
CA MET A 71 13.87 -1.16 15.98
C MET A 71 13.36 0.19 16.50
N GLY A 72 12.62 0.20 17.61
CA GLY A 72 12.15 1.43 18.23
C GLY A 72 13.29 2.34 18.69
N VAL A 73 14.31 1.77 19.32
CA VAL A 73 15.51 2.51 19.76
C VAL A 73 16.31 3.01 18.54
N LEU A 74 16.48 2.17 17.53
CA LEU A 74 17.17 2.54 16.29
C LEU A 74 16.48 3.71 15.61
N TYR A 75 15.14 3.62 15.45
CA TYR A 75 14.34 4.68 14.85
C TYR A 75 14.53 6.02 15.58
N ASN A 76 14.49 6.03 16.91
CA ASN A 76 14.67 7.26 17.69
C ASN A 76 16.06 7.86 17.57
N LYS A 77 17.09 7.02 17.40
CA LYS A 77 18.50 7.47 17.28
C LYS A 77 18.90 7.86 15.85
N LEU A 78 18.09 7.54 14.84
CA LEU A 78 18.41 7.90 13.46
C LEU A 78 18.31 9.41 13.25
N PRO A 79 19.25 10.01 12.49
CA PRO A 79 19.14 11.39 12.04
C PRO A 79 17.84 11.65 11.28
N GLU A 80 17.28 12.84 11.44
CA GLU A 80 16.01 13.21 10.83
C GLU A 80 16.01 13.10 9.28
N ASP A 81 17.15 13.39 8.65
CA ASP A 81 17.31 13.24 7.20
C ASP A 81 17.16 11.79 6.75
N ILE A 82 17.69 10.84 7.53
CA ILE A 82 17.56 9.41 7.25
C ILE A 82 16.12 8.96 7.46
N LYS A 83 15.49 9.38 8.55
CA LYS A 83 14.06 9.09 8.78
C LYS A 83 13.22 9.59 7.62
N LYS A 84 13.38 10.87 7.25
CA LYS A 84 12.59 11.53 6.20
C LYS A 84 12.75 10.88 4.83
N ASN A 85 13.96 10.50 4.45
CA ASN A 85 14.25 10.02 3.10
C ASN A 85 14.13 8.51 2.95
N ILE A 86 14.34 7.73 4.02
CA ILE A 86 14.42 6.27 3.95
C ILE A 86 13.19 5.61 4.60
N ILE A 87 12.77 6.06 5.78
CA ILE A 87 11.72 5.37 6.55
C ILE A 87 10.33 5.96 6.29
N ASN A 88 10.18 7.28 6.39
CA ASN A 88 8.89 7.94 6.26
C ASN A 88 8.17 7.72 4.93
N PRO A 89 8.84 7.42 3.79
CA PRO A 89 8.15 7.01 2.58
C PRO A 89 7.35 5.71 2.71
N TYR A 90 7.74 4.83 3.65
CA TYR A 90 7.13 3.50 3.84
C TYR A 90 6.36 3.35 5.15
N ILE A 91 6.57 4.22 6.12
CA ILE A 91 5.90 4.19 7.42
C ILE A 91 5.45 5.59 7.81
N SER A 92 4.18 5.71 8.20
CA SER A 92 3.62 6.87 8.86
C SER A 92 3.14 6.49 10.25
N VAL A 93 3.96 6.74 11.26
CA VAL A 93 3.60 6.43 12.66
C VAL A 93 2.44 7.29 13.14
N GLN A 94 2.33 8.53 12.64
CA GLN A 94 1.24 9.45 13.00
C GLN A 94 -0.12 8.92 12.56
N ASN A 95 -0.18 8.36 11.35
CA ASN A 95 -1.41 7.85 10.74
C ASN A 95 -1.63 6.36 11.00
N ASP A 96 -0.67 5.68 11.66
CA ASP A 96 -0.66 4.22 11.85
C ASP A 96 -0.72 3.46 10.52
N GLU A 97 0.03 3.91 9.52
CA GLU A 97 0.01 3.38 8.17
C GLU A 97 1.38 2.85 7.74
N ALA A 98 1.37 1.77 6.96
CA ALA A 98 2.53 1.28 6.25
C ALA A 98 2.25 1.26 4.75
N ARG A 99 3.23 1.66 3.93
CA ARG A 99 3.16 1.65 2.48
C ARG A 99 4.04 0.55 1.91
N ILE A 100 3.45 -0.25 1.04
CA ILE A 100 4.18 -1.18 0.18
C ILE A 100 4.03 -0.68 -1.25
N SER A 101 5.15 -0.37 -1.88
CA SER A 101 5.20 0.09 -3.28
C SER A 101 5.68 -1.06 -4.15
N MET A 102 4.98 -1.31 -5.25
CA MET A 102 5.33 -2.37 -6.19
C MET A 102 5.33 -1.86 -7.63
N ARG A 103 6.22 -2.41 -8.44
CA ARG A 103 6.26 -2.17 -9.88
C ARG A 103 5.71 -3.39 -10.61
N ILE A 104 4.70 -3.20 -11.42
CA ILE A 104 4.11 -4.27 -12.23
C ILE A 104 4.83 -4.38 -13.56
N LEU A 105 5.08 -5.63 -14.02
CA LEU A 105 5.67 -5.95 -15.31
C LEU A 105 4.58 -5.90 -16.39
N ASP A 106 4.30 -4.70 -16.87
CA ASP A 106 3.23 -4.43 -17.83
C ASP A 106 3.52 -4.95 -19.27
N SER A 107 4.74 -5.40 -19.51
CA SER A 107 5.18 -5.89 -20.84
C SER A 107 4.67 -7.28 -21.19
N LYS A 108 4.02 -8.00 -20.26
CA LYS A 108 3.50 -9.34 -20.51
C LYS A 108 2.15 -9.27 -21.23
N PRO A 109 2.01 -9.90 -22.42
CA PRO A 109 0.78 -9.82 -23.22
C PRO A 109 -0.45 -10.42 -22.52
N ASP A 110 -0.23 -11.38 -21.62
CA ASP A 110 -1.31 -12.07 -20.90
C ASP A 110 -1.71 -11.41 -19.56
N LEU A 111 -1.09 -10.27 -19.23
CA LEU A 111 -1.37 -9.60 -17.97
C LEU A 111 -2.70 -8.84 -18.02
N ARG A 112 -3.72 -9.39 -17.38
CA ARG A 112 -4.96 -8.68 -17.10
C ARG A 112 -4.80 -7.90 -15.80
N ARG A 113 -4.67 -6.58 -15.93
CA ARG A 113 -4.42 -5.67 -14.79
C ARG A 113 -5.53 -5.76 -13.74
N LYS A 114 -6.78 -5.85 -14.19
CA LYS A 114 -7.95 -6.01 -13.32
C LYS A 114 -7.84 -7.28 -12.49
N ASP A 115 -7.61 -8.41 -13.13
CA ASP A 115 -7.53 -9.72 -12.48
C ASP A 115 -6.38 -9.76 -11.44
N LEU A 116 -5.24 -9.10 -11.75
CA LEU A 116 -4.13 -9.00 -10.81
C LEU A 116 -4.51 -8.17 -9.57
N ILE A 117 -5.16 -7.02 -9.75
CA ILE A 117 -5.58 -6.15 -8.63
C ILE A 117 -6.61 -6.89 -7.77
N GLU A 118 -7.63 -7.50 -8.38
CA GLU A 118 -8.66 -8.26 -7.68
C GLU A 118 -8.08 -9.46 -6.94
N LYS A 119 -7.13 -10.18 -7.55
CA LYS A 119 -6.43 -11.29 -6.90
C LYS A 119 -5.65 -10.81 -5.68
N ILE A 120 -4.88 -9.73 -5.78
CA ILE A 120 -4.14 -9.19 -4.64
C ILE A 120 -5.12 -8.77 -3.55
N GLN A 121 -6.21 -8.10 -3.89
CA GLN A 121 -7.24 -7.69 -2.93
C GLN A 121 -7.87 -8.89 -2.22
N SER A 122 -8.26 -9.91 -2.96
CA SER A 122 -8.80 -11.16 -2.41
C SER A 122 -7.80 -11.89 -1.52
N ASP A 123 -6.54 -11.99 -1.94
CA ASP A 123 -5.49 -12.67 -1.17
C ASP A 123 -5.16 -11.91 0.13
N LEU A 124 -5.20 -10.58 0.14
CA LEU A 124 -5.03 -9.80 1.36
C LEU A 124 -6.15 -10.06 2.38
N GLN A 125 -7.38 -10.23 1.91
CA GLN A 125 -8.51 -10.53 2.78
C GLN A 125 -8.53 -11.99 3.26
N THR A 126 -8.24 -12.95 2.38
CA THR A 126 -8.40 -14.37 2.68
C THR A 126 -7.17 -14.99 3.32
N LYS A 127 -5.96 -14.67 2.84
CA LYS A 127 -4.71 -15.25 3.33
C LYS A 127 -4.12 -14.48 4.50
N PHE A 128 -4.23 -13.14 4.46
CA PHE A 128 -3.67 -12.27 5.49
C PHE A 128 -4.70 -11.76 6.49
N LEU A 129 -5.98 -12.09 6.27
CA LEU A 129 -7.11 -11.76 7.15
C LEU A 129 -7.26 -10.25 7.41
N PHE A 130 -6.86 -9.43 6.45
CA PHE A 130 -7.11 -8.00 6.53
C PHE A 130 -8.58 -7.70 6.28
N LYS A 131 -9.16 -6.82 7.07
CA LYS A 131 -10.46 -6.24 6.77
C LYS A 131 -10.36 -5.25 5.61
N GLN A 132 -11.47 -4.97 4.96
CA GLN A 132 -11.49 -4.10 3.78
C GLN A 132 -11.09 -2.64 4.08
N ASP A 133 -11.27 -2.21 5.30
CA ASP A 133 -10.89 -0.88 5.82
C ASP A 133 -9.43 -0.81 6.31
N GLU A 134 -8.75 -1.95 6.49
CA GLU A 134 -7.36 -2.01 6.96
C GLU A 134 -6.34 -1.85 5.84
N PHE A 135 -6.73 -1.92 4.57
CA PHE A 135 -5.81 -1.72 3.44
C PHE A 135 -6.47 -0.99 2.27
N LYS A 136 -5.65 -0.30 1.49
CA LYS A 136 -6.08 0.38 0.28
C LYS A 136 -5.08 0.15 -0.84
N ILE A 137 -5.56 -0.44 -1.94
CA ILE A 137 -4.76 -0.56 -3.16
C ILE A 137 -4.96 0.71 -3.98
N THR A 138 -3.87 1.40 -4.31
CA THR A 138 -3.89 2.66 -5.04
C THR A 138 -2.70 2.75 -5.99
N GLY A 139 -2.69 3.78 -6.82
CA GLY A 139 -1.61 4.04 -7.76
C GLY A 139 -2.12 4.29 -9.16
N VAL A 140 -1.22 4.72 -10.04
CA VAL A 140 -1.55 5.10 -11.42
C VAL A 140 -2.24 3.95 -12.17
N LEU A 141 -1.78 2.72 -11.99
CA LEU A 141 -2.37 1.54 -12.64
C LEU A 141 -3.82 1.31 -12.22
N VAL A 142 -4.14 1.48 -10.94
CA VAL A 142 -5.51 1.30 -10.42
C VAL A 142 -6.42 2.39 -10.98
N ILE A 143 -5.96 3.64 -10.96
CA ILE A 143 -6.71 4.79 -11.50
C ILE A 143 -6.97 4.57 -13.00
N PHE A 144 -5.95 4.19 -13.75
CA PHE A 144 -6.06 3.95 -15.19
C PHE A 144 -7.02 2.80 -15.50
N ASN A 145 -6.93 1.70 -14.75
CA ASN A 145 -7.87 0.58 -14.87
C ASN A 145 -9.32 1.01 -14.62
N ASN A 146 -9.56 1.77 -13.56
CA ASN A 146 -10.91 2.26 -13.22
C ASN A 146 -11.46 3.22 -14.28
N LEU A 147 -10.61 4.09 -14.82
CA LEU A 147 -10.99 4.97 -15.93
C LEU A 147 -11.38 4.18 -17.17
N LEU A 148 -10.58 3.20 -17.58
CA LEU A 148 -10.89 2.35 -18.72
C LEU A 148 -12.21 1.59 -18.52
N GLN A 149 -12.41 0.99 -17.36
CA GLN A 149 -13.68 0.28 -17.05
C GLN A 149 -14.89 1.23 -17.15
N SER A 150 -14.78 2.42 -16.57
CA SER A 150 -15.86 3.42 -16.63
C SER A 150 -16.16 3.88 -18.07
N LEU A 151 -15.12 4.06 -18.88
CA LEU A 151 -15.28 4.41 -20.31
C LEU A 151 -15.97 3.29 -21.08
N PHE A 152 -15.55 2.03 -20.92
CA PHE A 152 -16.16 0.89 -21.58
C PHE A 152 -17.63 0.73 -21.17
N ASP A 153 -17.95 0.81 -19.89
CA ASP A 153 -19.32 0.71 -19.39
C ASP A 153 -20.23 1.81 -19.97
N SER A 154 -19.71 3.04 -20.05
CA SER A 154 -20.43 4.17 -20.64
C SER A 154 -20.67 3.96 -22.13
N GLN A 155 -19.66 3.52 -22.87
CA GLN A 155 -19.78 3.27 -24.31
C GLN A 155 -20.76 2.14 -24.62
N ILE A 156 -20.71 1.03 -23.90
CA ILE A 156 -21.63 -0.09 -24.09
C ILE A 156 -23.08 0.32 -23.83
N LYS A 157 -23.32 1.08 -22.74
CA LYS A 157 -24.66 1.59 -22.41
C LYS A 157 -25.18 2.53 -23.49
N THR A 158 -24.36 3.47 -23.95
CA THR A 158 -24.74 4.42 -25.00
C THR A 158 -25.06 3.71 -26.30
N LEU A 159 -24.19 2.77 -26.73
CA LEU A 159 -24.41 1.97 -27.94
C LEU A 159 -25.71 1.13 -27.86
N GLY A 160 -25.93 0.52 -26.69
CA GLY A 160 -27.18 -0.25 -26.43
C GLY A 160 -28.43 0.60 -26.55
N ILE A 161 -28.42 1.80 -25.99
CA ILE A 161 -29.57 2.73 -26.06
C ILE A 161 -29.80 3.17 -27.51
N VAL A 162 -28.74 3.49 -28.24
CA VAL A 162 -28.85 3.91 -29.66
C VAL A 162 -29.42 2.76 -30.53
N MET A 163 -28.89 1.54 -30.36
CA MET A 163 -29.38 0.37 -31.07
C MET A 163 -30.86 0.09 -30.76
N LEU A 164 -31.26 0.20 -29.51
CA LEU A 164 -32.64 0.03 -29.10
C LEU A 164 -33.55 1.11 -29.71
N GLY A 165 -33.10 2.37 -29.76
CA GLY A 165 -33.82 3.46 -30.41
C GLY A 165 -34.03 3.23 -31.92
N ILE A 166 -32.98 2.78 -32.61
CA ILE A 166 -33.07 2.43 -34.04
C ILE A 166 -34.02 1.26 -34.25
N PHE A 167 -33.95 0.23 -33.41
CA PHE A 167 -34.85 -0.93 -33.50
C PHE A 167 -36.28 -0.54 -33.31
N LEU A 168 -36.63 0.31 -32.31
CA LEU A 168 -37.96 0.81 -32.11
C LEU A 168 -38.47 1.66 -33.28
N MET A 169 -37.59 2.49 -33.86
CA MET A 169 -37.90 3.28 -35.03
C MET A 169 -38.29 2.39 -36.22
N PHE A 170 -37.54 1.32 -36.45
CA PHE A 170 -37.88 0.34 -37.51
C PHE A 170 -39.22 -0.36 -37.25
N LEU A 171 -39.52 -0.74 -35.99
CA LEU A 171 -40.81 -1.35 -35.63
C LEU A 171 -42.02 -0.44 -35.87
N ILE A 172 -41.84 0.87 -35.74
CA ILE A 172 -42.91 1.84 -35.98
C ILE A 172 -43.10 2.10 -37.49
N LEU A 173 -42.03 2.03 -38.26
CA LEU A 173 -42.00 2.41 -39.66
C LEU A 173 -42.46 1.25 -40.59
N PHE A 174 -42.24 0.01 -40.17
CA PHE A 174 -42.61 -1.22 -40.87
C PHE A 174 -43.66 -2.02 -40.15
#